data_875c180c0118bb33cabb7daefd3b1fa9
#
_entry.id   875c180c0118bb33cabb7daefd3b1fa9
#
_cell.length_a   1.000
_cell.length_b   1.000
_cell.length_c   1.000
_cell.angle_alpha   90.00
_cell.angle_beta   90.00
_cell.angle_gamma   90.00
#
_symmetry.space_group_name_H-M   'P 1'
#
loop_
_entity.id
_entity.type
_entity.pdbx_description
1 polymer ?
#
loop_
_entity_poly.entity_id
_entity_poly.type
_entity_poly.pdbx_seq_one_letter_code
_entity_poly.pdbx_strand_id
1 'polypeptide(L)'
;MKPESEHALNHVLAIDIGNTRLKWALHDGADWVAQGARSTRDSMVPSMLVEEWAQLASHLASHLAPHSPPHLPNLRAMISNVADKATTKVVISALRAIGCKESELVIAKPAQCDVRNGYAQPTQLGTDRWLALIAAYANMKRAVKISDTLAYPQLVVMAGTALTIDALAADGEFLGGVIVPGTTLMRAALSHGTARLSAITGAHEMFPTCTENAITTGAIEACLGAVQRMYQALMQRGANSPHVSPACIASGGGMAYLMPHLSTLPFPVAIHDNLVLDGLICIAYAIE
;
A
#
# COMPACT_ATOMS: atom_id res chain seq x y z
N MET A 1 21.41 35.50 -20.56
CA MET A 1 21.62 34.16 -19.99
C MET A 1 20.86 34.12 -18.67
N LYS A 2 19.70 33.48 -18.65
CA LYS A 2 19.01 33.11 -17.39
C LYS A 2 19.75 31.90 -16.83
N PRO A 3 20.00 31.81 -15.51
CA PRO A 3 20.54 30.59 -14.95
C PRO A 3 19.50 29.49 -15.14
N GLU A 4 19.90 28.42 -15.80
CA GLU A 4 19.19 27.13 -15.74
C GLU A 4 19.12 26.75 -14.27
N SER A 5 17.90 26.83 -13.70
CA SER A 5 17.63 26.27 -12.38
C SER A 5 17.86 24.77 -12.51
N GLU A 6 18.97 24.30 -11.99
CA GLU A 6 19.19 22.89 -11.66
C GLU A 6 18.01 22.43 -10.81
N HIS A 7 17.03 21.80 -11.44
CA HIS A 7 16.12 20.92 -10.74
C HIS A 7 16.97 19.71 -10.31
N ALA A 8 17.66 19.87 -9.18
CA ALA A 8 18.23 18.73 -8.49
C ALA A 8 17.10 17.74 -8.27
N LEU A 9 17.12 16.61 -8.99
CA LEU A 9 16.14 15.54 -8.86
C LEU A 9 16.14 15.11 -7.40
N ASN A 10 15.08 15.47 -6.68
CA ASN A 10 14.91 15.11 -5.28
C ASN A 10 14.52 13.63 -5.20
N HIS A 11 15.48 12.79 -4.87
CA HIS A 11 15.22 11.37 -4.67
C HIS A 11 14.37 11.15 -3.41
N VAL A 12 13.34 10.33 -3.52
CA VAL A 12 12.47 9.98 -2.40
C VAL A 12 12.57 8.49 -2.12
N LEU A 13 13.05 8.14 -0.94
CA LEU A 13 12.99 6.78 -0.41
C LEU A 13 11.65 6.61 0.33
N ALA A 14 10.72 5.95 -0.32
CA ALA A 14 9.42 5.59 0.25
C ALA A 14 9.55 4.29 1.04
N ILE A 15 9.06 4.27 2.29
CA ILE A 15 9.19 3.14 3.21
C ILE A 15 7.84 2.85 3.84
N ASP A 16 7.36 1.61 3.70
CA ASP A 16 6.13 1.13 4.32
C ASP A 16 6.47 0.06 5.38
N ILE A 17 6.23 0.38 6.65
CA ILE A 17 6.48 -0.49 7.80
C ILE A 17 5.17 -1.14 8.23
N GLY A 18 4.91 -2.34 7.70
CA GLY A 18 3.78 -3.17 8.12
C GLY A 18 4.15 -4.10 9.29
N ASN A 19 3.13 -4.71 9.92
CA ASN A 19 3.32 -5.63 11.07
C ASN A 19 4.14 -6.89 10.74
N THR A 20 4.15 -7.31 9.49
CA THR A 20 4.83 -8.54 9.07
C THR A 20 5.97 -8.27 8.09
N ARG A 21 5.89 -7.19 7.34
CA ARG A 21 6.78 -6.90 6.23
C ARG A 21 7.06 -5.41 6.14
N LEU A 22 8.33 -5.07 6.00
CA LEU A 22 8.80 -3.75 5.59
C LEU A 22 9.04 -3.78 4.09
N LYS A 23 8.51 -2.79 3.37
CA LYS A 23 8.78 -2.55 1.95
C LYS A 23 9.42 -1.19 1.80
N TRP A 24 10.29 -1.07 0.82
CA TRP A 24 10.85 0.22 0.44
C TRP A 24 11.03 0.31 -1.08
N ALA A 25 11.00 1.52 -1.60
CA ALA A 25 11.39 1.79 -2.97
C ALA A 25 11.95 3.21 -3.09
N LEU A 26 12.90 3.39 -3.99
CA LEU A 26 13.50 4.67 -4.32
C LEU A 26 12.91 5.21 -5.62
N HIS A 27 12.47 6.45 -5.59
CA HIS A 27 11.91 7.19 -6.72
C HIS A 27 12.82 8.37 -7.06
N ASP A 28 13.08 8.62 -8.34
CA ASP A 28 14.00 9.68 -8.80
C ASP A 28 13.29 10.98 -9.23
N GLY A 29 11.98 11.02 -9.05
CA GLY A 29 11.11 12.11 -9.50
C GLY A 29 10.27 11.75 -10.75
N ALA A 30 10.71 10.75 -11.52
CA ALA A 30 10.01 10.24 -12.69
C ALA A 30 9.55 8.79 -12.53
N ASP A 31 10.48 7.91 -12.09
CA ASP A 31 10.26 6.47 -12.03
C ASP A 31 10.79 5.83 -10.74
N TRP A 32 10.34 4.59 -10.48
CA TRP A 32 10.90 3.73 -9.45
C TRP A 32 12.22 3.13 -9.93
N VAL A 33 13.34 3.50 -9.27
CA VAL A 33 14.70 3.06 -9.66
C VAL A 33 15.18 1.83 -8.90
N ALA A 34 14.66 1.58 -7.71
CA ALA A 34 14.97 0.40 -6.92
C ALA A 34 13.86 0.10 -5.92
N GLN A 35 13.72 -1.17 -5.53
CA GLN A 35 12.78 -1.58 -4.50
C GLN A 35 13.26 -2.81 -3.75
N GLY A 36 12.77 -2.99 -2.53
CA GLY A 36 13.06 -4.14 -1.70
C GLY A 36 11.99 -4.40 -0.64
N ALA A 37 12.04 -5.58 -0.05
CA ALA A 37 11.16 -5.95 1.03
C ALA A 37 11.84 -6.92 2.00
N ARG A 38 11.57 -6.76 3.31
CA ARG A 38 12.10 -7.59 4.39
C ARG A 38 10.99 -7.97 5.37
N SER A 39 11.17 -9.09 6.06
CA SER A 39 10.31 -9.42 7.20
C SER A 39 10.62 -8.48 8.37
N THR A 40 9.62 -7.84 8.96
CA THR A 40 9.81 -7.01 10.16
C THR A 40 10.20 -7.81 11.40
N ARG A 41 10.07 -9.13 11.36
CA ARG A 41 10.41 -10.05 12.47
C ARG A 41 11.86 -10.52 12.42
N ASP A 42 12.61 -10.18 11.37
CA ASP A 42 14.00 -10.56 11.23
C ASP A 42 14.89 -9.62 12.07
N SER A 43 15.63 -10.18 13.04
CA SER A 43 16.55 -9.42 13.89
C SER A 43 17.71 -8.76 13.14
N MET A 44 18.01 -9.21 11.92
CA MET A 44 19.06 -8.66 11.06
C MET A 44 18.60 -7.49 10.17
N VAL A 45 17.30 -7.14 10.19
CA VAL A 45 16.76 -6.04 9.38
C VAL A 45 17.57 -4.74 9.45
N PRO A 46 18.04 -4.28 10.62
CA PRO A 46 18.79 -3.02 10.71
C PRO A 46 20.06 -3.01 9.87
N SER A 47 20.90 -4.03 9.98
CA SER A 47 22.17 -4.12 9.25
C SER A 47 21.96 -4.35 7.76
N MET A 48 20.98 -5.17 7.40
CA MET A 48 20.62 -5.43 6.00
C MET A 48 20.08 -4.18 5.29
N LEU A 49 19.24 -3.38 5.96
CA LEU A 49 18.74 -2.14 5.39
C LEU A 49 19.87 -1.12 5.17
N VAL A 50 20.79 -0.98 6.14
CA VAL A 50 21.95 -0.08 5.99
C VAL A 50 22.81 -0.50 4.80
N GLU A 51 23.09 -1.78 4.67
CA GLU A 51 23.91 -2.31 3.57
C GLU A 51 23.22 -2.11 2.21
N GLU A 52 21.96 -2.50 2.08
CA GLU A 52 21.18 -2.33 0.85
C GLU A 52 21.08 -0.87 0.41
N TRP A 53 20.74 0.02 1.36
CA TRP A 53 20.57 1.43 1.04
C TRP A 53 21.89 2.15 0.82
N ALA A 54 23.00 1.73 1.48
CA ALA A 54 24.34 2.24 1.20
C ALA A 54 24.83 1.84 -0.19
N GLN A 55 24.59 0.59 -0.61
CA GLN A 55 24.91 0.12 -1.96
C GLN A 55 24.11 0.90 -3.01
N LEU A 56 22.80 1.11 -2.75
CA LEU A 56 21.94 1.91 -3.61
C LEU A 56 22.44 3.36 -3.73
N ALA A 57 22.77 3.99 -2.61
CA ALA A 57 23.31 5.36 -2.58
C ALA A 57 24.62 5.48 -3.35
N SER A 58 25.52 4.51 -3.20
CA SER A 58 26.80 4.48 -3.92
C SER A 58 26.61 4.29 -5.42
N HIS A 59 25.70 3.40 -5.82
CA HIS A 59 25.38 3.15 -7.23
C HIS A 59 24.84 4.42 -7.91
N LEU A 60 23.88 5.09 -7.28
CA LEU A 60 23.28 6.32 -7.81
C LEU A 60 24.28 7.49 -7.84
N ALA A 61 25.10 7.65 -6.80
CA ALA A 61 26.13 8.68 -6.77
C ALA A 61 27.13 8.53 -7.92
N SER A 62 27.51 7.29 -8.27
CA SER A 62 28.41 7.02 -9.39
C SER A 62 27.84 7.39 -10.77
N HIS A 63 26.51 7.32 -10.91
CA HIS A 63 25.83 7.68 -12.15
C HIS A 63 25.51 9.18 -12.26
N LEU A 64 25.26 9.86 -11.14
CA LEU A 64 24.80 11.25 -11.12
C LEU A 64 25.95 12.26 -11.05
N ALA A 65 27.07 11.92 -10.41
CA ALA A 65 28.22 12.81 -10.30
C ALA A 65 29.50 12.03 -9.99
N PRO A 66 30.31 11.67 -11.00
CA PRO A 66 31.53 10.85 -10.84
C PRO A 66 32.60 11.45 -9.94
N HIS A 67 32.44 12.70 -9.50
CA HIS A 67 33.39 13.43 -8.64
C HIS A 67 32.77 13.88 -7.29
N SER A 68 31.55 13.46 -6.95
CA SER A 68 30.91 13.80 -5.69
C SER A 68 31.13 12.71 -4.63
N PRO A 69 31.09 13.06 -3.32
CA PRO A 69 31.13 12.04 -2.26
C PRO A 69 29.96 11.05 -2.38
N PRO A 70 30.08 9.82 -1.85
CA PRO A 70 29.11 8.74 -2.01
C PRO A 70 27.83 8.94 -1.20
N HIS A 71 27.32 10.15 -1.18
CA HIS A 71 26.03 10.51 -0.58
C HIS A 71 25.07 10.97 -1.67
N LEU A 72 23.83 10.47 -1.66
CA LEU A 72 22.80 11.01 -2.52
C LEU A 72 22.52 12.46 -2.11
N PRO A 73 22.86 13.45 -2.95
CA PRO A 73 22.45 14.82 -2.65
C PRO A 73 20.91 14.85 -2.69
N ASN A 74 20.30 15.42 -1.65
CA ASN A 74 18.85 15.63 -1.54
C ASN A 74 17.98 14.35 -1.42
N LEU A 75 18.50 13.29 -0.78
CA LEU A 75 17.67 12.14 -0.42
C LEU A 75 16.71 12.51 0.72
N ARG A 76 15.40 12.43 0.46
CA ARG A 76 14.32 12.53 1.45
C ARG A 76 13.69 11.17 1.67
N ALA A 77 13.41 10.81 2.92
CA ALA A 77 12.67 9.58 3.24
C ALA A 77 11.23 9.88 3.66
N MET A 78 10.27 9.18 3.06
CA MET A 78 8.86 9.22 3.42
C MET A 78 8.46 7.88 4.05
N ILE A 79 7.91 7.88 5.25
CA ILE A 79 7.71 6.67 6.04
C ILE A 79 6.24 6.50 6.41
N SER A 80 5.67 5.36 6.04
CA SER A 80 4.42 4.82 6.59
C SER A 80 4.76 3.85 7.71
N ASN A 81 4.07 3.90 8.84
CA ASN A 81 4.21 2.90 9.89
C ASN A 81 2.88 2.56 10.55
N VAL A 82 2.51 1.29 10.45
CA VAL A 82 1.39 0.66 11.17
C VAL A 82 1.84 -0.46 12.11
N ALA A 83 3.16 -0.62 12.27
CA ALA A 83 3.81 -1.54 13.22
C ALA A 83 4.18 -0.81 14.53
N ASP A 84 5.13 -1.34 15.27
CA ASP A 84 5.58 -0.76 16.52
C ASP A 84 6.58 0.42 16.33
N LYS A 85 6.74 1.21 17.42
CA LYS A 85 7.68 2.34 17.42
C LYS A 85 9.16 1.90 17.41
N ALA A 86 9.47 0.67 17.80
CA ALA A 86 10.85 0.19 17.80
C ALA A 86 11.35 0.00 16.38
N THR A 87 10.52 -0.56 15.50
CA THR A 87 10.84 -0.70 14.07
C THR A 87 11.07 0.66 13.41
N THR A 88 10.28 1.70 13.74
CA THR A 88 10.54 3.07 13.25
C THR A 88 11.92 3.57 13.66
N LYS A 89 12.33 3.35 14.92
CA LYS A 89 13.66 3.79 15.39
C LYS A 89 14.79 3.10 14.62
N VAL A 90 14.64 1.83 14.32
CA VAL A 90 15.58 1.05 13.50
C VAL A 90 15.70 1.67 12.11
N VAL A 91 14.59 1.92 11.44
CA VAL A 91 14.56 2.52 10.10
C VAL A 91 15.20 3.91 10.10
N ILE A 92 14.87 4.77 11.08
CA ILE A 92 15.47 6.10 11.20
C ILE A 92 16.99 6.00 11.44
N SER A 93 17.46 5.04 12.24
CA SER A 93 18.89 4.82 12.45
C SER A 93 19.59 4.38 11.17
N ALA A 94 18.99 3.50 10.38
CA ALA A 94 19.51 3.08 9.09
C ALA A 94 19.58 4.26 8.08
N LEU A 95 18.53 5.09 8.03
CA LEU A 95 18.51 6.30 7.20
C LEU A 95 19.65 7.28 7.55
N ARG A 96 19.88 7.49 8.84
CA ARG A 96 20.99 8.33 9.31
C ARG A 96 22.35 7.77 8.93
N ALA A 97 22.53 6.45 9.01
CA ALA A 97 23.77 5.78 8.65
C ALA A 97 24.15 5.96 7.17
N ILE A 98 23.16 6.07 6.28
CA ILE A 98 23.37 6.35 4.85
C ILE A 98 23.40 7.84 4.51
N GLY A 99 23.38 8.73 5.52
CA GLY A 99 23.44 10.19 5.32
C GLY A 99 22.11 10.84 4.92
N CYS A 100 20.98 10.15 5.00
CA CYS A 100 19.67 10.75 4.79
C CYS A 100 19.36 11.74 5.92
N LYS A 101 19.23 13.03 5.57
CA LYS A 101 19.02 14.12 6.55
C LYS A 101 17.55 14.42 6.80
N GLU A 102 16.70 14.17 5.82
CA GLU A 102 15.29 14.46 5.86
C GLU A 102 14.46 13.18 5.88
N SER A 103 13.70 12.98 6.95
CA SER A 103 12.76 11.87 7.05
C SER A 103 11.45 12.33 7.67
N GLU A 104 10.34 11.97 7.04
CA GLU A 104 9.00 12.31 7.49
C GLU A 104 8.19 11.06 7.76
N LEU A 105 7.63 10.97 8.97
CA LEU A 105 6.63 9.96 9.31
C LEU A 105 5.25 10.50 8.94
N VAL A 106 4.65 9.92 7.92
CA VAL A 106 3.32 10.32 7.46
C VAL A 106 2.27 9.86 8.45
N ILE A 107 1.29 10.70 8.71
CA ILE A 107 0.08 10.39 9.46
C ILE A 107 -1.15 10.81 8.65
N ALA A 108 -2.27 10.13 8.86
CA ALA A 108 -3.51 10.50 8.19
C ALA A 108 -3.97 11.89 8.67
N LYS A 109 -4.29 12.75 7.72
CA LYS A 109 -4.75 14.14 7.93
C LYS A 109 -6.26 14.28 7.61
N PRO A 110 -6.92 15.39 7.98
CA PRO A 110 -8.29 15.65 7.57
C PRO A 110 -8.47 15.73 6.05
N ALA A 111 -7.47 16.29 5.35
CA ALA A 111 -7.40 16.30 3.89
C ALA A 111 -5.95 16.36 3.44
N GLN A 112 -5.63 15.72 2.30
CA GLN A 112 -4.30 15.74 1.68
C GLN A 112 -4.40 15.20 0.25
N CYS A 113 -3.68 15.78 -0.71
CA CYS A 113 -3.66 15.37 -2.12
C CYS A 113 -5.07 15.21 -2.72
N ASP A 114 -5.96 16.16 -2.43
CA ASP A 114 -7.37 16.19 -2.83
C ASP A 114 -8.24 15.03 -2.29
N VAL A 115 -7.74 14.24 -1.36
CA VAL A 115 -8.52 13.25 -0.62
C VAL A 115 -8.94 13.82 0.73
N ARG A 116 -10.23 13.70 1.07
CA ARG A 116 -10.82 14.09 2.35
C ARG A 116 -11.08 12.87 3.20
N ASN A 117 -10.66 12.92 4.46
CA ASN A 117 -10.77 11.81 5.40
C ASN A 117 -12.15 11.83 6.08
N GLY A 118 -12.96 10.81 5.84
CA GLY A 118 -14.31 10.70 6.42
C GLY A 118 -14.35 10.17 7.87
N TYR A 119 -13.20 9.87 8.49
CA TYR A 119 -13.19 9.49 9.91
C TYR A 119 -13.48 10.67 10.82
N ALA A 120 -14.29 10.47 11.85
CA ALA A 120 -14.55 11.49 12.88
C ALA A 120 -13.26 11.97 13.57
N GLN A 121 -12.28 11.09 13.70
CA GLN A 121 -10.92 11.38 14.16
C GLN A 121 -9.94 10.94 13.08
N PRO A 122 -9.49 11.83 12.20
CA PRO A 122 -8.67 11.48 11.03
C PRO A 122 -7.40 10.68 11.36
N THR A 123 -6.76 10.96 12.49
CA THR A 123 -5.54 10.28 12.94
C THR A 123 -5.73 8.81 13.36
N GLN A 124 -6.98 8.34 13.51
CA GLN A 124 -7.28 6.92 13.76
C GLN A 124 -7.23 6.07 12.48
N LEU A 125 -7.27 6.69 11.30
CA LEU A 125 -7.10 5.95 10.06
C LEU A 125 -5.65 5.48 9.93
N GLY A 126 -5.45 4.20 9.71
CA GLY A 126 -4.12 3.63 9.46
C GLY A 126 -3.44 4.32 8.28
N THR A 127 -2.16 4.62 8.44
CA THR A 127 -1.38 5.35 7.42
C THR A 127 -1.34 4.60 6.09
N ASP A 128 -1.24 3.28 6.13
CA ASP A 128 -1.27 2.41 4.96
C ASP A 128 -2.57 2.56 4.16
N ARG A 129 -3.72 2.60 4.84
CA ARG A 129 -5.02 2.83 4.21
C ARG A 129 -5.13 4.23 3.64
N TRP A 130 -4.70 5.25 4.40
CA TRP A 130 -4.68 6.64 3.96
C TRP A 130 -3.88 6.83 2.67
N LEU A 131 -2.68 6.27 2.62
CA LEU A 131 -1.79 6.33 1.47
C LEU A 131 -2.36 5.58 0.26
N ALA A 132 -2.94 4.41 0.48
CA ALA A 132 -3.60 3.66 -0.60
C ALA A 132 -4.77 4.44 -1.22
N LEU A 133 -5.55 5.16 -0.41
CA LEU A 133 -6.63 6.04 -0.88
C LEU A 133 -6.09 7.21 -1.71
N ILE A 134 -5.01 7.86 -1.25
CA ILE A 134 -4.34 8.95 -1.98
C ILE A 134 -3.84 8.45 -3.33
N ALA A 135 -3.13 7.32 -3.37
CA ALA A 135 -2.64 6.73 -4.61
C ALA A 135 -3.76 6.37 -5.58
N ALA A 136 -4.82 5.71 -5.08
CA ALA A 136 -5.97 5.34 -5.88
C ALA A 136 -6.65 6.57 -6.51
N TYR A 137 -6.83 7.63 -5.73
CA TYR A 137 -7.41 8.88 -6.21
C TYR A 137 -6.52 9.57 -7.25
N ALA A 138 -5.23 9.67 -7.01
CA ALA A 138 -4.28 10.24 -7.95
C ALA A 138 -4.25 9.48 -9.28
N ASN A 139 -4.28 8.15 -9.23
CA ASN A 139 -4.33 7.29 -10.43
C ASN A 139 -5.63 7.50 -11.20
N MET A 140 -6.77 7.59 -10.52
CA MET A 140 -8.05 7.90 -11.15
C MET A 140 -8.03 9.27 -11.83
N LYS A 141 -7.57 10.32 -11.14
CA LYS A 141 -7.45 11.67 -11.74
C LYS A 141 -6.57 11.67 -12.99
N ARG A 142 -5.46 10.92 -12.97
CA ARG A 142 -4.58 10.78 -14.13
C ARG A 142 -5.29 10.07 -15.29
N ALA A 143 -5.98 8.97 -15.03
CA ALA A 143 -6.72 8.20 -16.02
C ALA A 143 -7.85 9.04 -16.64
N VAL A 144 -8.62 9.75 -15.82
CA VAL A 144 -9.69 10.66 -16.26
C VAL A 144 -9.15 11.77 -17.17
N LYS A 145 -8.02 12.38 -16.80
CA LYS A 145 -7.37 13.43 -17.61
C LYS A 145 -6.88 12.91 -18.97
N ILE A 146 -6.39 11.67 -19.02
CA ILE A 146 -5.86 11.08 -20.26
C ILE A 146 -7.00 10.66 -21.20
N SER A 147 -8.07 10.05 -20.64
CA SER A 147 -9.17 9.46 -21.44
C SER A 147 -10.38 10.37 -21.59
N ASP A 148 -10.35 11.58 -21.03
CA ASP A 148 -11.46 12.56 -21.05
C ASP A 148 -12.79 11.94 -20.55
N THR A 149 -12.71 11.15 -19.48
CA THR A 149 -13.85 10.46 -18.88
C THR A 149 -14.29 11.14 -17.59
N LEU A 150 -15.42 10.71 -17.04
CA LEU A 150 -15.91 11.20 -15.75
C LEU A 150 -15.15 10.53 -14.59
N ALA A 151 -14.96 11.27 -13.50
CA ALA A 151 -14.48 10.69 -12.25
C ALA A 151 -15.48 9.64 -11.72
N TYR A 152 -14.96 8.59 -11.11
CA TYR A 152 -15.74 7.44 -10.64
C TYR A 152 -15.37 7.06 -9.20
N PRO A 153 -16.34 6.51 -8.44
CA PRO A 153 -16.06 5.97 -7.12
C PRO A 153 -15.09 4.79 -7.20
N GLN A 154 -14.35 4.54 -6.13
CA GLN A 154 -13.38 3.46 -6.08
C GLN A 154 -13.55 2.63 -4.80
N LEU A 155 -13.43 1.32 -4.93
CA LEU A 155 -13.23 0.41 -3.81
C LEU A 155 -11.75 0.03 -3.78
N VAL A 156 -11.07 0.45 -2.72
CA VAL A 156 -9.64 0.20 -2.52
C VAL A 156 -9.46 -0.96 -1.56
N VAL A 157 -8.89 -2.06 -2.05
CA VAL A 157 -8.72 -3.32 -1.32
C VAL A 157 -7.24 -3.54 -1.02
N MET A 158 -6.88 -3.60 0.26
CA MET A 158 -5.51 -3.90 0.68
C MET A 158 -5.47 -5.26 1.36
N ALA A 159 -4.88 -6.26 0.70
CA ALA A 159 -4.76 -7.62 1.23
C ALA A 159 -3.37 -7.83 1.85
N GLY A 160 -3.34 -7.88 3.17
CA GLY A 160 -2.16 -8.13 3.99
C GLY A 160 -2.45 -9.16 5.09
N THR A 161 -1.89 -8.94 6.27
CA THR A 161 -2.26 -9.66 7.50
C THR A 161 -3.74 -9.46 7.82
N ALA A 162 -4.23 -8.23 7.68
CA ALA A 162 -5.65 -7.91 7.56
C ALA A 162 -6.01 -7.65 6.10
N LEU A 163 -7.28 -7.81 5.76
CA LEU A 163 -7.87 -7.31 4.53
C LEU A 163 -8.63 -6.03 4.89
N THR A 164 -8.26 -4.91 4.28
CA THR A 164 -9.03 -3.66 4.38
C THR A 164 -9.74 -3.38 3.07
N ILE A 165 -10.95 -2.86 3.15
CA ILE A 165 -11.79 -2.57 1.99
C ILE A 165 -12.38 -1.18 2.21
N ASP A 166 -11.91 -0.21 1.46
CA ASP A 166 -12.13 1.21 1.65
C ASP A 166 -12.90 1.82 0.49
N ALA A 167 -13.96 2.55 0.77
CA ALA A 167 -14.80 3.20 -0.23
C ALA A 167 -14.41 4.66 -0.38
N LEU A 168 -14.06 5.05 -1.60
CA LEU A 168 -13.68 6.41 -2.00
C LEU A 168 -14.71 6.94 -3.01
N ALA A 169 -15.29 8.09 -2.74
CA ALA A 169 -16.19 8.76 -3.68
C ALA A 169 -15.42 9.37 -4.86
N ALA A 170 -16.12 9.64 -5.94
CA ALA A 170 -15.55 10.22 -7.16
C ALA A 170 -14.91 11.61 -6.95
N ASP A 171 -15.33 12.33 -5.93
CA ASP A 171 -14.82 13.66 -5.55
C ASP A 171 -13.69 13.62 -4.49
N GLY A 172 -13.17 12.44 -4.19
CA GLY A 172 -12.07 12.23 -3.25
C GLY A 172 -12.49 12.13 -1.77
N GLU A 173 -13.79 12.01 -1.45
CA GLU A 173 -14.21 11.76 -0.08
C GLU A 173 -14.02 10.28 0.28
N PHE A 174 -13.23 9.99 1.32
CA PHE A 174 -13.19 8.67 1.94
C PHE A 174 -14.47 8.44 2.75
N LEU A 175 -15.31 7.54 2.27
CA LEU A 175 -16.64 7.27 2.83
C LEU A 175 -16.61 6.36 4.06
N GLY A 176 -15.48 5.72 4.32
CA GLY A 176 -15.30 4.68 5.32
C GLY A 176 -14.97 3.33 4.69
N GLY A 177 -14.69 2.36 5.54
CA GLY A 177 -14.32 1.02 5.09
C GLY A 177 -14.39 0.00 6.21
N VAL A 178 -14.06 -1.24 5.89
CA VAL A 178 -14.06 -2.37 6.82
C VAL A 178 -12.68 -2.99 6.92
N ILE A 179 -12.40 -3.61 8.05
CA ILE A 179 -11.18 -4.37 8.30
C ILE A 179 -11.61 -5.77 8.72
N VAL A 180 -11.13 -6.77 8.00
CA VAL A 180 -11.36 -8.18 8.34
C VAL A 180 -10.00 -8.90 8.42
N PRO A 181 -9.89 -10.04 9.12
CA PRO A 181 -8.66 -10.82 9.08
C PRO A 181 -8.36 -11.25 7.62
N GLY A 182 -7.08 -11.20 7.22
CA GLY A 182 -6.67 -11.76 5.93
C GLY A 182 -6.69 -13.29 5.93
N THR A 183 -6.64 -13.92 4.76
CA THR A 183 -6.75 -15.38 4.60
C THR A 183 -5.78 -16.16 5.49
N THR A 184 -4.53 -15.73 5.58
CA THR A 184 -3.51 -16.37 6.44
C THR A 184 -3.87 -16.25 7.92
N LEU A 185 -4.36 -15.10 8.36
CA LEU A 185 -4.74 -14.87 9.75
C LEU A 185 -5.99 -15.68 10.12
N MET A 186 -7.00 -15.75 9.24
CA MET A 186 -8.19 -16.58 9.46
C MET A 186 -7.84 -18.06 9.63
N ARG A 187 -6.97 -18.59 8.75
CA ARG A 187 -6.50 -19.98 8.82
C ARG A 187 -5.70 -20.25 10.09
N ALA A 188 -4.80 -19.33 10.47
CA ALA A 188 -4.04 -19.44 11.71
C ALA A 188 -4.93 -19.40 12.97
N ALA A 189 -5.95 -18.56 12.99
CA ALA A 189 -6.90 -18.48 14.10
C ALA A 189 -7.64 -19.79 14.31
N LEU A 190 -8.06 -20.49 13.27
CA LEU A 190 -8.70 -21.79 13.35
C LEU A 190 -7.71 -22.88 13.79
N SER A 191 -6.45 -22.83 13.35
CA SER A 191 -5.44 -23.81 13.75
C SER A 191 -5.07 -23.68 15.23
N HIS A 192 -5.02 -22.47 15.78
CA HIS A 192 -4.73 -22.25 17.21
C HIS A 192 -5.92 -22.53 18.11
N GLY A 193 -7.14 -22.38 17.61
CA GLY A 193 -8.37 -22.66 18.36
C GLY A 193 -8.77 -24.14 18.46
N THR A 194 -8.07 -25.04 17.72
CA THR A 194 -8.41 -26.46 17.67
C THR A 194 -7.16 -27.31 17.84
N ALA A 195 -7.14 -28.12 18.90
CA ALA A 195 -5.98 -28.95 19.28
C ALA A 195 -5.54 -30.00 18.24
N ARG A 196 -6.22 -30.11 17.10
CA ARG A 196 -6.01 -31.13 16.04
C ARG A 196 -5.57 -30.59 14.69
N LEU A 197 -5.48 -29.26 14.51
CA LEU A 197 -5.19 -28.68 13.21
C LEU A 197 -3.73 -28.16 13.19
N SER A 198 -2.81 -28.96 12.66
CA SER A 198 -1.48 -28.49 12.26
C SER A 198 -1.57 -27.55 11.06
N ALA A 199 -0.47 -26.87 10.67
CA ALA A 199 -0.43 -25.89 9.59
C ALA A 199 -1.27 -26.31 8.36
N ILE A 200 -2.44 -25.64 8.21
CA ILE A 200 -3.46 -26.05 7.27
C ILE A 200 -3.08 -25.54 5.88
N THR A 201 -2.74 -26.45 4.98
CA THR A 201 -2.60 -26.19 3.55
C THR A 201 -3.67 -26.99 2.82
N GLY A 202 -4.78 -26.35 2.43
CA GLY A 202 -5.84 -26.96 1.63
C GLY A 202 -5.95 -26.27 0.27
N ALA A 203 -6.60 -26.96 -0.67
CA ALA A 203 -6.99 -26.39 -1.95
C ALA A 203 -8.32 -25.62 -1.81
N HIS A 204 -8.55 -24.66 -2.70
CA HIS A 204 -9.86 -24.02 -2.82
C HIS A 204 -10.78 -24.92 -3.66
N GLU A 205 -11.95 -25.24 -3.13
CA GLU A 205 -13.00 -26.02 -3.79
C GLU A 205 -14.35 -25.40 -3.40
N MET A 206 -15.30 -25.28 -4.33
CA MET A 206 -16.59 -24.64 -4.04
C MET A 206 -17.38 -25.37 -2.94
N PHE A 207 -17.32 -26.69 -2.90
CA PHE A 207 -17.95 -27.53 -1.88
C PHE A 207 -16.94 -28.56 -1.35
N PRO A 208 -16.01 -28.14 -0.45
CA PRO A 208 -14.94 -29.00 0.02
C PRO A 208 -15.47 -30.13 0.89
N THR A 209 -14.87 -31.31 0.73
CA THR A 209 -15.25 -32.54 1.44
C THR A 209 -14.23 -32.95 2.51
N CYS A 210 -13.19 -32.13 2.75
CA CYS A 210 -12.22 -32.30 3.83
C CYS A 210 -12.00 -30.98 4.58
N THR A 211 -11.53 -31.09 5.84
CA THR A 211 -11.39 -29.93 6.75
C THR A 211 -10.38 -28.90 6.23
N GLU A 212 -9.27 -29.34 5.68
CA GLU A 212 -8.20 -28.48 5.18
C GLU A 212 -8.69 -27.61 4.03
N ASN A 213 -9.39 -28.19 3.06
CA ASN A 213 -9.98 -27.47 1.95
C ASN A 213 -11.14 -26.57 2.42
N ALA A 214 -11.96 -27.03 3.39
CA ALA A 214 -13.03 -26.22 3.95
C ALA A 214 -12.53 -24.95 4.64
N ILE A 215 -11.45 -25.02 5.40
CA ILE A 215 -10.84 -23.86 6.05
C ILE A 215 -10.21 -22.93 5.01
N THR A 216 -9.49 -23.47 4.02
CA THR A 216 -8.86 -22.67 2.98
C THR A 216 -9.91 -21.95 2.12
N THR A 217 -10.91 -22.69 1.65
CA THR A 217 -12.04 -22.13 0.88
C THR A 217 -12.78 -21.08 1.68
N GLY A 218 -13.14 -21.40 2.93
CA GLY A 218 -13.87 -20.47 3.79
C GLY A 218 -13.15 -19.16 4.01
N ALA A 219 -11.82 -19.16 4.19
CA ALA A 219 -11.02 -17.94 4.32
C ALA A 219 -10.99 -17.11 3.02
N ILE A 220 -10.91 -17.75 1.86
CA ILE A 220 -10.92 -17.08 0.56
C ILE A 220 -12.32 -16.49 0.29
N GLU A 221 -13.37 -17.29 0.43
CA GLU A 221 -14.76 -16.87 0.19
C GLU A 221 -15.19 -15.76 1.15
N ALA A 222 -14.77 -15.80 2.43
CA ALA A 222 -15.02 -14.71 3.37
C ALA A 222 -14.40 -13.38 2.90
N CYS A 223 -13.18 -13.42 2.38
CA CYS A 223 -12.51 -12.22 1.83
C CYS A 223 -13.23 -11.71 0.58
N LEU A 224 -13.50 -12.58 -0.40
CA LEU A 224 -14.18 -12.22 -1.65
C LEU A 224 -15.61 -11.74 -1.40
N GLY A 225 -16.33 -12.40 -0.51
CA GLY A 225 -17.69 -12.00 -0.10
C GLY A 225 -17.72 -10.61 0.54
N ALA A 226 -16.73 -10.29 1.39
CA ALA A 226 -16.60 -8.95 1.96
C ALA A 226 -16.35 -7.89 0.88
N VAL A 227 -15.45 -8.15 -0.07
CA VAL A 227 -15.18 -7.25 -1.21
C VAL A 227 -16.43 -7.05 -2.05
N GLN A 228 -17.13 -8.15 -2.41
CA GLN A 228 -18.36 -8.08 -3.20
C GLN A 228 -19.46 -7.30 -2.48
N ARG A 229 -19.64 -7.52 -1.19
CA ARG A 229 -20.64 -6.82 -0.38
C ARG A 229 -20.38 -5.31 -0.32
N MET A 230 -19.12 -4.92 -0.12
CA MET A 230 -18.73 -3.50 -0.07
C MET A 230 -18.86 -2.84 -1.44
N TYR A 231 -18.52 -3.54 -2.52
CA TYR A 231 -18.72 -3.04 -3.89
C TYR A 231 -20.20 -2.78 -4.17
N GLN A 232 -21.08 -3.72 -3.82
CA GLN A 232 -22.52 -3.56 -3.97
C GLN A 232 -23.06 -2.35 -3.16
N ALA A 233 -22.58 -2.16 -1.93
CA ALA A 233 -22.95 -1.02 -1.11
C ALA A 233 -22.52 0.32 -1.76
N LEU A 234 -21.32 0.37 -2.32
CA LEU A 234 -20.82 1.55 -3.03
C LEU A 234 -21.62 1.83 -4.31
N MET A 235 -21.97 0.80 -5.08
CA MET A 235 -22.88 0.89 -6.23
C MET A 235 -24.23 1.49 -5.85
N GLN A 236 -24.84 0.99 -4.76
CA GLN A 236 -26.15 1.47 -4.29
C GLN A 236 -26.12 2.94 -3.85
N ARG A 237 -24.98 3.39 -3.25
CA ARG A 237 -24.79 4.80 -2.88
C ARG A 237 -24.73 5.71 -4.11
N GLY A 238 -24.17 5.23 -5.20
CA GLY A 238 -24.07 5.93 -6.49
C GLY A 238 -25.32 5.85 -7.36
N ALA A 239 -26.41 5.24 -6.91
CA ALA A 239 -27.61 4.99 -7.71
C ALA A 239 -28.28 6.27 -8.29
N ASN A 240 -27.99 7.45 -7.76
CA ASN A 240 -28.40 8.75 -8.33
C ASN A 240 -27.52 9.22 -9.50
N SER A 241 -26.44 8.50 -9.83
CA SER A 241 -25.58 8.74 -11.00
C SER A 241 -25.43 7.42 -11.76
N PRO A 242 -26.43 6.98 -12.51
CA PRO A 242 -26.57 5.62 -13.03
C PRO A 242 -25.54 5.23 -14.10
N HIS A 243 -24.65 6.15 -14.50
CA HIS A 243 -23.76 5.94 -15.65
C HIS A 243 -22.31 5.63 -15.28
N VAL A 244 -21.94 5.61 -14.00
CA VAL A 244 -20.56 5.40 -13.58
C VAL A 244 -20.46 4.31 -12.53
N SER A 245 -20.03 3.12 -12.95
CA SER A 245 -19.75 2.01 -12.03
C SER A 245 -18.47 2.29 -11.23
N PRO A 246 -18.40 1.90 -9.94
CA PRO A 246 -17.17 1.96 -9.18
C PRO A 246 -16.05 1.12 -9.81
N ALA A 247 -14.81 1.58 -9.73
CA ALA A 247 -13.66 0.73 -9.97
C ALA A 247 -13.28 -0.01 -8.68
N CYS A 248 -12.81 -1.26 -8.81
CA CYS A 248 -12.22 -2.02 -7.72
C CYS A 248 -10.72 -2.14 -7.96
N ILE A 249 -9.93 -1.62 -7.02
CA ILE A 249 -8.46 -1.62 -7.07
C ILE A 249 -7.96 -2.43 -5.89
N ALA A 250 -7.03 -3.35 -6.13
CA ALA A 250 -6.50 -4.21 -5.09
C ALA A 250 -4.96 -4.23 -5.07
N SER A 251 -4.39 -4.29 -3.86
CA SER A 251 -2.96 -4.36 -3.63
C SER A 251 -2.63 -5.21 -2.39
N GLY A 252 -1.35 -5.49 -2.21
CA GLY A 252 -0.83 -6.17 -1.03
C GLY A 252 -0.45 -7.63 -1.25
N GLY A 253 0.48 -8.13 -0.42
CA GLY A 253 1.04 -9.48 -0.58
C GLY A 253 0.04 -10.63 -0.38
N GLY A 254 -1.06 -10.39 0.33
CA GLY A 254 -2.15 -11.36 0.50
C GLY A 254 -2.99 -11.57 -0.75
N MET A 255 -2.87 -10.69 -1.76
CA MET A 255 -3.54 -10.87 -3.05
C MET A 255 -3.15 -12.17 -3.75
N ALA A 256 -1.97 -12.72 -3.51
CA ALA A 256 -1.54 -14.00 -4.06
C ALA A 256 -2.55 -15.13 -3.79
N TYR A 257 -3.25 -15.10 -2.66
CA TYR A 257 -4.29 -16.09 -2.32
C TYR A 257 -5.65 -15.79 -2.96
N LEU A 258 -5.95 -14.53 -3.28
CA LEU A 258 -7.24 -14.09 -3.81
C LEU A 258 -7.23 -14.01 -5.35
N MET A 259 -6.07 -13.69 -5.93
CA MET A 259 -5.93 -13.45 -7.38
C MET A 259 -6.48 -14.58 -8.26
N PRO A 260 -6.26 -15.89 -7.97
CA PRO A 260 -6.81 -16.98 -8.78
C PRO A 260 -8.35 -17.03 -8.80
N HIS A 261 -8.99 -16.34 -7.84
CA HIS A 261 -10.44 -16.40 -7.63
C HIS A 261 -11.15 -15.07 -7.96
N LEU A 262 -10.44 -14.02 -8.36
CA LEU A 262 -11.04 -12.71 -8.66
C LEU A 262 -12.04 -12.75 -9.82
N SER A 263 -11.88 -13.70 -10.74
CA SER A 263 -12.82 -13.89 -11.86
C SER A 263 -14.22 -14.36 -11.44
N THR A 264 -14.39 -14.80 -10.18
CA THR A 264 -15.72 -15.13 -9.63
C THR A 264 -16.52 -13.89 -9.19
N LEU A 265 -15.83 -12.74 -9.04
CA LEU A 265 -16.50 -11.49 -8.72
C LEU A 265 -17.26 -10.95 -9.95
N PRO A 266 -18.45 -10.35 -9.77
CA PRO A 266 -19.27 -9.83 -10.89
C PRO A 266 -18.79 -8.48 -11.41
N PHE A 267 -17.55 -8.09 -11.12
CA PHE A 267 -16.90 -6.86 -11.56
C PHE A 267 -15.38 -7.08 -11.68
N PRO A 268 -14.70 -6.31 -12.54
CA PRO A 268 -13.25 -6.42 -12.68
C PRO A 268 -12.53 -5.84 -11.45
N VAL A 269 -11.37 -6.42 -11.13
CA VAL A 269 -10.46 -5.93 -10.09
C VAL A 269 -9.12 -5.62 -10.74
N ALA A 270 -8.70 -4.36 -10.66
CA ALA A 270 -7.37 -3.93 -11.10
C ALA A 270 -6.34 -4.18 -9.99
N ILE A 271 -5.25 -4.86 -10.32
CA ILE A 271 -4.17 -5.12 -9.36
C ILE A 271 -3.11 -4.04 -9.49
N HIS A 272 -2.69 -3.49 -8.35
CA HIS A 272 -1.60 -2.53 -8.22
C HIS A 272 -0.57 -3.05 -7.22
N ASP A 273 0.71 -3.01 -7.57
CA ASP A 273 1.74 -3.65 -6.77
C ASP A 273 2.04 -2.92 -5.45
N ASN A 274 2.07 -1.58 -5.44
CA ASN A 274 2.62 -0.81 -4.33
C ASN A 274 1.83 0.46 -3.99
N LEU A 275 0.50 0.39 -3.86
CA LEU A 275 -0.34 1.58 -3.59
C LEU A 275 0.12 2.42 -2.40
N VAL A 276 0.66 1.81 -1.33
CA VAL A 276 1.15 2.56 -0.16
C VAL A 276 2.38 3.39 -0.53
N LEU A 277 3.34 2.81 -1.26
CA LEU A 277 4.53 3.53 -1.71
C LEU A 277 4.16 4.63 -2.72
N ASP A 278 3.22 4.37 -3.63
CA ASP A 278 2.70 5.38 -4.57
C ASP A 278 2.06 6.54 -3.82
N GLY A 279 1.33 6.28 -2.75
CA GLY A 279 0.74 7.31 -1.88
C GLY A 279 1.80 8.17 -1.19
N LEU A 280 2.91 7.59 -0.74
CA LEU A 280 4.04 8.33 -0.20
C LEU A 280 4.64 9.28 -1.24
N ILE A 281 4.77 8.81 -2.49
CA ILE A 281 5.28 9.63 -3.59
C ILE A 281 4.29 10.74 -3.96
N CYS A 282 2.99 10.47 -3.97
CA CYS A 282 1.99 11.52 -4.17
C CYS A 282 2.14 12.64 -3.14
N ILE A 283 2.38 12.31 -1.86
CA ILE A 283 2.60 13.31 -0.81
C ILE A 283 3.94 14.02 -1.00
N ALA A 284 5.00 13.28 -1.29
CA ALA A 284 6.35 13.84 -1.41
C ALA A 284 6.47 14.88 -2.53
N TYR A 285 5.74 14.69 -3.64
CA TYR A 285 5.77 15.59 -4.80
C TYR A 285 4.52 16.46 -4.93
N ALA A 286 3.58 16.41 -3.98
CA ALA A 286 2.50 17.38 -3.92
C ALA A 286 3.11 18.77 -3.69
N ILE A 287 2.91 19.69 -4.61
CA ILE A 287 3.21 21.11 -4.43
C ILE A 287 2.14 21.62 -3.45
N GLU A 288 2.54 22.04 -2.25
CA GLU A 288 1.67 22.73 -1.29
C GLU A 288 1.20 24.09 -1.84
#